data_26fea261264626422f33c6fbd6ccfa4e
#
_entry.id   26fea261264626422f33c6fbd6ccfa4e
#
_cell.length_a   1.000
_cell.length_b   1.000
_cell.length_c   1.000
_cell.angle_alpha   90.00
_cell.angle_beta   90.00
_cell.angle_gamma   90.00
#
_symmetry.space_group_name_H-M   'P 1'
#
loop_
_entity.id
_entity.type
_entity.pdbx_description
1 polymer ?
#
loop_
_entity_poly.entity_id
_entity_poly.type
_entity_poly.pdbx_seq_one_letter_code
_entity_poly.pdbx_strand_id
1 'polypeptide(L)'
;MKKNTFTVIHIDEDILVVNKAAGLLVAADRWDTEAARLDLLIEQALPQLAPHCEKLYAVHRIDKDTSGVLLYALNADAHRALNTAFQERQIKKTYRLLIHGAVTEQHFTVDLPLRADGDVLHRTVVDKRRGKEAVTHFTVLETFRRFSLLEAQPVTGRTHQIRVHLAAAGYPIVCDSLYGSGKPVLLSEIKQRWHGDIYTEQPLIQRLALHAYQIEGTHPNSGMPFSFTAPYAKDFKSTVHQLQKL
;
A
#
# COMPACT_ATOMS: atom_id res chain seq x y z
N MET A 1 -21.37 14.20 1.55
CA MET A 1 -19.95 14.62 1.39
C MET A 1 -19.28 13.66 0.43
N LYS A 2 -18.73 14.12 -0.71
CA LYS A 2 -17.92 13.28 -1.60
C LYS A 2 -16.73 12.76 -0.77
N LYS A 3 -16.60 11.44 -0.62
CA LYS A 3 -15.42 10.83 0.00
C LYS A 3 -14.21 11.31 -0.81
N ASN A 4 -13.27 12.04 -0.18
CA ASN A 4 -11.99 12.36 -0.84
C ASN A 4 -11.31 11.03 -1.20
N THR A 5 -11.24 10.77 -2.48
CA THR A 5 -10.69 9.52 -3.04
C THR A 5 -9.16 9.58 -3.16
N PHE A 6 -8.62 10.79 -3.28
CA PHE A 6 -7.18 11.06 -3.21
C PHE A 6 -6.93 12.51 -2.77
N THR A 7 -5.71 12.79 -2.35
CA THR A 7 -5.18 14.15 -2.12
C THR A 7 -3.83 14.29 -2.80
N VAL A 8 -3.54 15.49 -3.34
CA VAL A 8 -2.24 15.78 -3.95
C VAL A 8 -1.21 16.01 -2.83
N ILE A 9 -0.05 15.34 -2.94
CA ILE A 9 1.11 15.52 -2.07
C ILE A 9 2.10 16.48 -2.72
N HIS A 10 2.34 16.30 -4.03
CA HIS A 10 3.23 17.13 -4.82
C HIS A 10 2.77 17.14 -6.29
N ILE A 11 3.00 18.25 -6.95
CA ILE A 11 2.82 18.38 -8.40
C ILE A 11 3.80 19.43 -8.93
N ASP A 12 4.41 19.11 -10.08
CA ASP A 12 5.21 20.02 -10.89
C ASP A 12 4.97 19.77 -12.39
N GLU A 13 5.87 20.13 -13.27
CA GLU A 13 5.72 19.93 -14.73
C GLU A 13 5.92 18.49 -15.17
N ASP A 14 6.61 17.67 -14.38
CA ASP A 14 7.03 16.32 -14.74
C ASP A 14 6.30 15.23 -13.97
N ILE A 15 5.98 15.46 -12.70
CA ILE A 15 5.43 14.44 -11.81
C ILE A 15 4.21 14.91 -11.01
N LEU A 16 3.32 13.97 -10.75
CA LEU A 16 2.22 14.12 -9.79
C LEU A 16 2.34 13.02 -8.73
N VAL A 17 2.34 13.42 -7.47
CA VAL A 17 2.34 12.51 -6.32
C VAL A 17 1.05 12.67 -5.55
N VAL A 18 0.36 11.56 -5.32
CA VAL A 18 -0.93 11.56 -4.61
C VAL A 18 -0.94 10.59 -3.44
N ASN A 19 -1.77 10.88 -2.45
CA ASN A 19 -2.16 9.95 -1.40
C ASN A 19 -3.49 9.30 -1.80
N LYS A 20 -3.45 8.04 -2.22
CA LYS A 20 -4.61 7.25 -2.65
C LYS A 20 -5.39 6.73 -1.45
N ALA A 21 -6.71 6.85 -1.45
CA ALA A 21 -7.56 6.13 -0.50
C ALA A 21 -7.58 4.62 -0.84
N ALA A 22 -7.86 3.78 0.17
CA ALA A 22 -8.14 2.36 -0.05
C ALA A 22 -9.47 2.17 -0.80
N GLY A 23 -9.61 1.04 -1.52
CA GLY A 23 -10.80 0.69 -2.28
C GLY A 23 -10.83 1.22 -3.71
N LEU A 24 -9.76 1.87 -4.19
CA LEU A 24 -9.64 2.38 -5.56
C LEU A 24 -8.60 1.57 -6.34
N LEU A 25 -8.93 1.12 -7.53
CA LEU A 25 -7.95 0.62 -8.49
C LEU A 25 -7.06 1.76 -8.98
N VAL A 26 -5.78 1.48 -9.23
CA VAL A 26 -4.86 2.47 -9.81
C VAL A 26 -5.15 2.68 -11.30
N ALA A 27 -5.46 1.60 -12.00
CA ALA A 27 -5.81 1.57 -13.42
C ALA A 27 -6.81 0.44 -13.68
N ALA A 28 -7.22 0.24 -14.95
CA ALA A 28 -8.15 -0.83 -15.33
C ALA A 28 -7.67 -2.20 -14.84
N ASP A 29 -8.60 -2.98 -14.31
CA ASP A 29 -8.39 -4.36 -13.91
C ASP A 29 -9.33 -5.27 -14.72
N ARG A 30 -8.81 -6.41 -15.18
CA ARG A 30 -9.57 -7.34 -16.00
C ARG A 30 -10.66 -8.09 -15.23
N TRP A 31 -10.55 -8.15 -13.91
CA TRP A 31 -11.45 -8.90 -13.04
C TRP A 31 -12.48 -8.03 -12.33
N ASP A 32 -12.23 -6.72 -12.22
CA ASP A 32 -13.09 -5.77 -11.50
C ASP A 32 -13.29 -4.52 -12.37
N THR A 33 -14.07 -4.68 -13.43
CA THR A 33 -14.32 -3.62 -14.42
C THR A 33 -15.17 -2.47 -13.89
N GLU A 34 -15.98 -2.72 -12.86
CA GLU A 34 -16.89 -1.75 -12.26
C GLU A 34 -16.27 -0.97 -11.08
N ALA A 35 -15.08 -1.38 -10.62
CA ALA A 35 -14.43 -0.69 -9.52
C ALA A 35 -14.05 0.73 -9.87
N ALA A 36 -14.20 1.63 -8.89
CA ALA A 36 -13.75 3.00 -9.01
C ALA A 36 -12.23 3.06 -9.28
N ARG A 37 -11.83 3.87 -10.26
CA ARG A 37 -10.46 3.98 -10.76
C ARG A 37 -9.86 5.33 -10.46
N LEU A 38 -8.66 5.31 -9.89
CA LEU A 38 -7.92 6.51 -9.51
C LEU A 38 -7.44 7.29 -10.73
N ASP A 39 -6.93 6.61 -11.76
CA ASP A 39 -6.49 7.24 -13.01
C ASP A 39 -7.58 8.11 -13.62
N LEU A 40 -8.81 7.60 -13.74
CA LEU A 40 -9.95 8.37 -14.26
C LEU A 40 -10.32 9.58 -13.37
N LEU A 41 -10.23 9.42 -12.06
CA LEU A 41 -10.50 10.51 -11.12
C LEU A 41 -9.44 11.62 -11.21
N ILE A 42 -8.18 11.24 -11.40
CA ILE A 42 -7.08 12.19 -11.60
C ILE A 42 -7.23 12.88 -12.96
N GLU A 43 -7.49 12.12 -14.05
CA GLU A 43 -7.71 12.69 -15.39
C GLU A 43 -8.84 13.72 -15.41
N GLN A 44 -9.93 13.49 -14.69
CA GLN A 44 -11.01 14.48 -14.52
C GLN A 44 -10.56 15.74 -13.77
N ALA A 45 -9.62 15.63 -12.85
CA ALA A 45 -9.09 16.76 -12.08
C ALA A 45 -7.88 17.44 -12.77
N LEU A 46 -7.27 16.79 -13.75
CA LEU A 46 -6.03 17.20 -14.38
C LEU A 46 -6.08 18.61 -15.01
N PRO A 47 -7.16 19.05 -15.70
CA PRO A 47 -7.27 20.40 -16.23
C PRO A 47 -7.15 21.51 -15.18
N GLN A 48 -7.46 21.20 -13.91
CA GLN A 48 -7.33 22.14 -12.80
C GLN A 48 -5.98 21.99 -12.08
N LEU A 49 -5.45 20.76 -12.00
CA LEU A 49 -4.21 20.47 -11.30
C LEU A 49 -2.96 20.78 -12.13
N ALA A 50 -2.98 20.45 -13.42
CA ALA A 50 -1.87 20.61 -14.36
C ALA A 50 -2.43 20.96 -15.75
N PRO A 51 -2.82 22.22 -16.02
CA PRO A 51 -3.48 22.63 -17.28
C PRO A 51 -2.66 22.37 -18.54
N HIS A 52 -1.33 22.26 -18.41
CA HIS A 52 -0.40 21.97 -19.49
C HIS A 52 -0.21 20.47 -19.76
N CYS A 53 -0.77 19.61 -18.91
CA CYS A 53 -0.61 18.16 -19.04
C CYS A 53 -1.71 17.56 -19.92
N GLU A 54 -1.33 16.97 -21.04
CA GLU A 54 -2.27 16.33 -21.97
C GLU A 54 -2.64 14.92 -21.56
N LYS A 55 -1.76 14.22 -20.82
CA LYS A 55 -1.92 12.81 -20.50
C LYS A 55 -1.25 12.42 -19.19
N LEU A 56 -1.97 11.64 -18.38
CA LEU A 56 -1.48 11.01 -17.16
C LEU A 56 -0.80 9.67 -17.49
N TYR A 57 0.39 9.44 -16.92
CA TYR A 57 1.14 8.20 -17.11
C TYR A 57 1.36 7.51 -15.79
N ALA A 58 0.80 6.30 -15.62
CA ALA A 58 1.08 5.45 -14.47
C ALA A 58 2.47 4.80 -14.61
N VAL A 59 3.33 4.96 -13.63
CA VAL A 59 4.69 4.38 -13.58
C VAL A 59 4.80 3.20 -12.64
N HIS A 60 3.89 3.07 -11.69
CA HIS A 60 3.75 1.91 -10.80
C HIS A 60 2.32 1.77 -10.30
N ARG A 61 2.07 0.71 -9.55
CA ARG A 61 0.76 0.46 -8.93
C ARG A 61 0.89 -0.04 -7.50
N ILE A 62 -0.17 0.18 -6.72
CA ILE A 62 -0.43 -0.46 -5.44
C ILE A 62 -1.79 -1.16 -5.50
N ASP A 63 -2.06 -2.10 -4.60
CA ASP A 63 -3.31 -2.86 -4.60
C ASP A 63 -4.53 -1.94 -4.37
N LYS A 64 -5.71 -2.41 -4.80
CA LYS A 64 -7.00 -1.72 -4.61
C LYS A 64 -7.18 -1.25 -3.18
N ASP A 65 -6.99 -2.16 -2.21
CA ASP A 65 -7.23 -1.91 -0.79
C ASP A 65 -6.04 -1.31 -0.04
N THR A 66 -4.87 -1.18 -0.68
CA THR A 66 -3.73 -0.45 -0.16
C THR A 66 -3.97 1.05 -0.31
N SER A 67 -3.80 1.81 0.78
CA SER A 67 -3.80 3.27 0.76
C SER A 67 -2.38 3.83 0.68
N GLY A 68 -2.22 5.12 0.36
CA GLY A 68 -0.93 5.81 0.48
C GLY A 68 -0.37 6.36 -0.83
N VAL A 69 0.94 6.62 -0.82
CA VAL A 69 1.64 7.35 -1.86
C VAL A 69 1.66 6.61 -3.19
N LEU A 70 1.38 7.36 -4.26
CA LEU A 70 1.45 6.91 -5.64
C LEU A 70 2.02 8.01 -6.51
N LEU A 71 2.95 7.66 -7.41
CA LEU A 71 3.65 8.56 -8.32
C LEU A 71 3.15 8.35 -9.75
N TYR A 72 2.89 9.43 -10.45
CA TYR A 72 2.58 9.48 -11.88
C TYR A 72 3.55 10.40 -12.60
N ALA A 73 3.77 10.16 -13.89
CA ALA A 73 4.43 11.11 -14.76
C ALA A 73 3.38 11.93 -15.52
N LEU A 74 3.68 13.20 -15.79
CA LEU A 74 2.83 14.16 -16.48
C LEU A 74 3.24 14.40 -17.95
N ASN A 75 4.40 13.86 -18.35
CA ASN A 75 4.87 13.90 -19.73
C ASN A 75 5.62 12.60 -20.11
N ALA A 76 5.87 12.41 -21.41
CA ALA A 76 6.45 11.19 -21.94
C ALA A 76 7.93 10.98 -21.53
N ASP A 77 8.70 12.06 -21.34
CA ASP A 77 10.10 11.98 -20.96
C ASP A 77 10.25 11.56 -19.50
N ALA A 78 9.49 12.17 -18.61
CA ALA A 78 9.39 11.75 -17.20
C ALA A 78 8.90 10.30 -17.08
N HIS A 79 7.91 9.89 -17.90
CA HIS A 79 7.43 8.51 -17.94
C HIS A 79 8.54 7.51 -18.29
N ARG A 80 9.35 7.78 -19.34
CA ARG A 80 10.48 6.91 -19.71
C ARG A 80 11.53 6.83 -18.62
N ALA A 81 11.94 7.97 -18.06
CA ALA A 81 12.96 8.04 -17.01
C ALA A 81 12.52 7.30 -15.74
N LEU A 82 11.28 7.52 -15.29
CA LEU A 82 10.74 6.85 -14.10
C LEU A 82 10.55 5.35 -14.32
N ASN A 83 10.08 4.90 -15.50
CA ASN A 83 10.00 3.47 -15.80
C ASN A 83 11.37 2.79 -15.73
N THR A 84 12.41 3.41 -16.27
CA THR A 84 13.80 2.92 -16.16
C THR A 84 14.21 2.85 -14.70
N ALA A 85 13.98 3.91 -13.90
CA ALA A 85 14.32 3.95 -12.49
C ALA A 85 13.58 2.86 -11.67
N PHE A 86 12.31 2.55 -12.00
CA PHE A 86 11.58 1.43 -11.38
C PHE A 86 12.16 0.07 -11.78
N GLN A 87 12.50 -0.13 -13.06
CA GLN A 87 13.08 -1.37 -13.58
C GLN A 87 14.45 -1.64 -12.97
N GLU A 88 15.27 -0.60 -12.80
CA GLU A 88 16.61 -0.66 -12.21
C GLU A 88 16.60 -0.64 -10.68
N ARG A 89 15.40 -0.67 -10.04
CA ARG A 89 15.22 -0.68 -8.59
C ARG A 89 15.80 0.56 -7.88
N GLN A 90 15.89 1.70 -8.58
CA GLN A 90 16.40 2.96 -8.03
C GLN A 90 15.32 3.71 -7.22
N ILE A 91 14.05 3.33 -7.38
CA ILE A 91 12.95 3.89 -6.58
C ILE A 91 12.73 3.04 -5.33
N LYS A 92 12.99 3.64 -4.17
CA LYS A 92 12.74 3.02 -2.87
C LYS A 92 11.29 3.25 -2.45
N LYS A 93 10.64 2.18 -2.00
CA LYS A 93 9.25 2.18 -1.52
C LYS A 93 9.23 1.68 -0.10
N THR A 94 8.60 2.44 0.78
CA THR A 94 8.42 2.08 2.19
C THR A 94 6.93 1.97 2.50
N TYR A 95 6.52 0.85 3.05
CA TYR A 95 5.15 0.59 3.49
C TYR A 95 5.08 0.48 5.00
N ARG A 96 3.96 0.88 5.57
CA ARG A 96 3.61 0.67 6.97
C ARG A 96 2.39 -0.24 7.05
N LEU A 97 2.40 -1.19 7.97
CA LEU A 97 1.35 -2.19 8.06
C LEU A 97 1.20 -2.75 9.46
N LEU A 98 -0.01 -3.23 9.78
CA LEU A 98 -0.29 -3.98 10.98
C LEU A 98 -0.44 -5.46 10.65
N ILE A 99 0.17 -6.31 11.46
CA ILE A 99 0.03 -7.77 11.36
C ILE A 99 -0.58 -8.34 12.63
N HIS A 100 -1.16 -9.54 12.51
CA HIS A 100 -1.49 -10.36 13.67
C HIS A 100 -0.24 -11.03 14.23
N GLY A 101 -0.10 -11.02 15.55
CA GLY A 101 1.01 -11.63 16.26
C GLY A 101 2.07 -10.63 16.74
N ALA A 102 2.85 -11.08 17.70
CA ALA A 102 4.02 -10.38 18.22
C ALA A 102 5.28 -10.95 17.57
N VAL A 103 5.98 -10.13 16.81
CA VAL A 103 7.26 -10.50 16.19
C VAL A 103 8.39 -10.17 17.15
N THR A 104 9.28 -11.11 17.37
CA THR A 104 10.43 -10.96 18.30
C THR A 104 11.69 -10.44 17.61
N GLU A 105 11.84 -10.74 16.31
CA GLU A 105 12.99 -10.28 15.53
C GLU A 105 12.79 -8.83 15.09
N GLN A 106 13.74 -7.95 15.41
CA GLN A 106 13.67 -6.52 15.01
C GLN A 106 13.71 -6.34 13.50
N HIS A 107 14.46 -7.16 12.78
CA HIS A 107 14.61 -7.15 11.33
C HIS A 107 14.55 -8.57 10.78
N PHE A 108 13.82 -8.77 9.70
CA PHE A 108 13.82 -10.03 8.98
C PHE A 108 13.60 -9.80 7.48
N THR A 109 13.99 -10.79 6.70
CA THR A 109 13.82 -10.75 5.24
C THR A 109 13.04 -11.97 4.79
N VAL A 110 12.08 -11.76 3.91
CA VAL A 110 11.39 -12.84 3.21
C VAL A 110 11.85 -12.82 1.75
N ASP A 111 12.53 -13.89 1.36
CA ASP A 111 13.01 -14.16 0.00
C ASP A 111 12.33 -15.44 -0.50
N LEU A 112 11.15 -15.28 -1.06
CA LEU A 112 10.33 -16.38 -1.57
C LEU A 112 9.78 -16.01 -2.94
N PRO A 113 10.07 -16.81 -4.00
CA PRO A 113 9.61 -16.52 -5.34
C PRO A 113 8.09 -16.62 -5.46
N LEU A 114 7.50 -15.67 -6.18
CA LEU A 114 6.06 -15.49 -6.29
C LEU A 114 5.56 -15.69 -7.72
N ARG A 115 4.43 -16.40 -7.84
CA ARG A 115 3.69 -16.56 -9.09
C ARG A 115 2.31 -15.91 -8.95
N ALA A 116 2.07 -14.86 -9.75
CA ALA A 116 0.75 -14.27 -9.89
C ALA A 116 -0.18 -15.25 -10.59
N ASP A 117 -1.49 -15.14 -10.31
CA ASP A 117 -2.50 -16.04 -10.90
C ASP A 117 -2.17 -17.51 -10.63
N GLY A 118 -1.76 -17.79 -9.40
CA GLY A 118 -1.11 -19.04 -9.01
C GLY A 118 -2.04 -20.13 -8.50
N ASP A 119 -3.29 -19.83 -8.21
CA ASP A 119 -4.30 -20.80 -7.75
C ASP A 119 -5.66 -20.56 -8.41
N VAL A 120 -6.62 -21.41 -8.07
CA VAL A 120 -8.00 -21.35 -8.61
C VAL A 120 -8.76 -20.06 -8.25
N LEU A 121 -8.28 -19.31 -7.28
CA LEU A 121 -8.81 -18.00 -6.88
C LEU A 121 -8.03 -16.84 -7.52
N HIS A 122 -7.18 -17.12 -8.49
CA HIS A 122 -6.33 -16.14 -9.19
C HIS A 122 -5.42 -15.32 -8.26
N ARG A 123 -5.06 -15.89 -7.08
CA ARG A 123 -4.17 -15.24 -6.13
C ARG A 123 -2.71 -15.40 -6.52
N THR A 124 -1.87 -14.51 -6.02
CA THR A 124 -0.42 -14.71 -6.01
C THR A 124 -0.05 -15.74 -4.95
N VAL A 125 0.81 -16.68 -5.30
CA VAL A 125 1.26 -17.76 -4.41
C VAL A 125 2.77 -17.86 -4.38
N VAL A 126 3.33 -18.42 -3.30
CA VAL A 126 4.74 -18.84 -3.26
C VAL A 126 4.90 -20.05 -4.18
N ASP A 127 5.78 -19.96 -5.15
CA ASP A 127 6.08 -21.04 -6.08
C ASP A 127 7.58 -21.11 -6.34
N LYS A 128 8.26 -22.05 -5.66
CA LYS A 128 9.72 -22.23 -5.75
C LYS A 128 10.21 -22.71 -7.12
N ARG A 129 9.30 -23.23 -7.97
CA ARG A 129 9.66 -23.78 -9.28
C ARG A 129 9.41 -22.82 -10.43
N ARG A 130 8.30 -22.06 -10.39
CA ARG A 130 7.80 -21.20 -11.47
C ARG A 130 7.63 -19.75 -11.05
N GLY A 131 7.84 -19.43 -9.78
CA GLY A 131 7.74 -18.07 -9.24
C GLY A 131 8.86 -17.19 -9.74
N LYS A 132 8.57 -15.90 -9.85
CA LYS A 132 9.58 -14.88 -10.11
C LYS A 132 10.22 -14.44 -8.80
N GLU A 133 11.50 -14.10 -8.83
CA GLU A 133 12.22 -13.51 -7.68
C GLU A 133 11.39 -12.45 -6.98
N ALA A 134 11.27 -12.57 -5.66
CA ALA A 134 10.60 -11.61 -4.82
C ALA A 134 11.25 -11.53 -3.45
N VAL A 135 11.72 -10.34 -3.08
CA VAL A 135 12.42 -10.06 -1.82
C VAL A 135 11.78 -8.87 -1.12
N THR A 136 11.51 -9.01 0.17
CA THR A 136 11.00 -7.94 1.03
C THR A 136 11.75 -7.92 2.35
N HIS A 137 12.26 -6.76 2.73
CA HIS A 137 12.85 -6.51 4.05
C HIS A 137 11.78 -5.95 4.98
N PHE A 138 11.76 -6.44 6.20
CA PHE A 138 10.84 -6.00 7.24
C PHE A 138 11.59 -5.48 8.47
N THR A 139 11.09 -4.40 9.04
CA THR A 139 11.54 -3.86 10.33
C THR A 139 10.35 -3.75 11.25
N VAL A 140 10.45 -4.29 12.45
CA VAL A 140 9.43 -4.14 13.50
C VAL A 140 9.60 -2.76 14.13
N LEU A 141 8.57 -1.93 14.04
CA LEU A 141 8.58 -0.60 14.60
C LEU A 141 8.07 -0.60 16.04
N GLU A 142 7.02 -1.40 16.28
CA GLU A 142 6.40 -1.50 17.60
C GLU A 142 5.67 -2.84 17.70
N THR A 143 5.78 -3.50 18.85
CA THR A 143 5.08 -4.75 19.14
C THR A 143 4.06 -4.51 20.24
N PHE A 144 2.81 -4.90 19.97
CA PHE A 144 1.68 -4.90 20.91
C PHE A 144 1.37 -6.34 21.33
N ARG A 145 0.48 -6.51 22.29
CA ARG A 145 0.15 -7.83 22.83
C ARG A 145 -0.25 -8.87 21.75
N ARG A 146 -1.03 -8.46 20.74
CA ARG A 146 -1.62 -9.33 19.69
C ARG A 146 -1.33 -8.86 18.27
N PHE A 147 -0.60 -7.77 18.12
CA PHE A 147 -0.31 -7.13 16.85
C PHE A 147 1.12 -6.62 16.82
N SER A 148 1.65 -6.38 15.64
CA SER A 148 2.88 -5.61 15.45
C SER A 148 2.70 -4.59 14.34
N LEU A 149 3.28 -3.41 14.52
CA LEU A 149 3.43 -2.40 13.49
C LEU A 149 4.76 -2.61 12.81
N LEU A 150 4.74 -2.85 11.51
CA LEU A 150 5.93 -3.10 10.70
C LEU A 150 6.12 -2.02 9.64
N GLU A 151 7.38 -1.88 9.27
CA GLU A 151 7.81 -1.29 8.03
C GLU A 151 8.22 -2.39 7.06
N ALA A 152 7.81 -2.28 5.79
CA ALA A 152 8.19 -3.19 4.72
C ALA A 152 8.85 -2.41 3.58
N GLN A 153 9.99 -2.90 3.11
CA GLN A 153 10.74 -2.36 1.98
C GLN A 153 10.88 -3.46 0.90
N PRO A 154 9.95 -3.52 -0.07
CA PRO A 154 10.02 -4.49 -1.15
C PRO A 154 11.12 -4.10 -2.16
N VAL A 155 12.12 -4.96 -2.34
CA VAL A 155 13.16 -4.82 -3.37
C VAL A 155 12.59 -5.03 -4.77
N THR A 156 11.66 -5.97 -4.88
CA THR A 156 10.91 -6.30 -6.10
C THR A 156 9.47 -5.79 -6.01
N GLY A 157 8.70 -5.85 -7.09
CA GLY A 157 7.32 -5.33 -7.13
C GLY A 157 6.33 -6.34 -7.71
N ARG A 158 6.21 -7.55 -7.10
CA ARG A 158 5.22 -8.55 -7.55
C ARG A 158 3.85 -8.23 -6.98
N THR A 159 2.81 -8.64 -7.70
CA THR A 159 1.41 -8.51 -7.25
C THR A 159 1.26 -9.11 -5.85
N HIS A 160 0.63 -8.38 -4.93
CA HIS A 160 0.39 -8.77 -3.53
C HIS A 160 1.65 -9.21 -2.75
N GLN A 161 2.86 -8.83 -3.18
CA GLN A 161 4.11 -9.35 -2.64
C GLN A 161 4.21 -9.29 -1.12
N ILE A 162 4.02 -8.13 -0.51
CA ILE A 162 4.11 -7.95 0.95
C ILE A 162 3.11 -8.85 1.67
N ARG A 163 1.89 -8.94 1.15
CA ARG A 163 0.79 -9.72 1.72
C ARG A 163 1.10 -11.22 1.72
N VAL A 164 1.56 -11.74 0.58
CA VAL A 164 1.93 -13.17 0.43
C VAL A 164 3.13 -13.51 1.28
N HIS A 165 4.17 -12.66 1.29
CA HIS A 165 5.38 -12.88 2.09
C HIS A 165 5.06 -12.97 3.57
N LEU A 166 4.27 -12.05 4.11
CA LEU A 166 3.89 -12.08 5.52
C LEU A 166 2.98 -13.24 5.87
N ALA A 167 2.02 -13.59 5.01
CA ALA A 167 1.20 -14.77 5.22
C ALA A 167 2.02 -16.06 5.23
N ALA A 168 3.00 -16.19 4.32
CA ALA A 168 3.93 -17.32 4.25
C ALA A 168 4.86 -17.39 5.47
N ALA A 169 5.21 -16.25 6.06
CA ALA A 169 5.99 -16.15 7.28
C ALA A 169 5.15 -16.40 8.56
N GLY A 170 3.84 -16.62 8.45
CA GLY A 170 2.95 -16.84 9.59
C GLY A 170 2.42 -15.55 10.25
N TYR A 171 2.64 -14.40 9.64
CA TYR A 171 2.25 -13.08 10.13
C TYR A 171 1.28 -12.36 9.17
N PRO A 172 0.06 -12.86 8.93
CA PRO A 172 -0.85 -12.23 7.96
C PRO A 172 -1.19 -10.79 8.37
N ILE A 173 -1.36 -9.94 7.36
CA ILE A 173 -1.75 -8.53 7.56
C ILE A 173 -3.17 -8.48 8.12
N VAL A 174 -3.39 -7.56 9.04
CA VAL A 174 -4.70 -7.29 9.66
C VAL A 174 -5.72 -6.92 8.58
N CYS A 175 -6.90 -7.52 8.65
CA CYS A 175 -8.01 -7.37 7.71
C CYS A 175 -7.68 -7.79 6.26
N ASP A 176 -6.65 -8.59 6.02
CA ASP A 176 -6.42 -9.17 4.69
C ASP A 176 -7.40 -10.32 4.44
N SER A 177 -8.33 -10.12 3.51
CA SER A 177 -9.36 -11.11 3.15
C SER A 177 -8.86 -12.19 2.20
N LEU A 178 -7.71 -12.00 1.53
CA LEU A 178 -7.15 -12.96 0.58
C LEU A 178 -6.11 -13.88 1.21
N TYR A 179 -5.31 -13.35 2.15
CA TYR A 179 -4.16 -14.06 2.73
C TYR A 179 -4.22 -14.16 4.25
N GLY A 180 -5.28 -13.66 4.88
CA GLY A 180 -5.51 -13.68 6.31
C GLY A 180 -6.97 -13.97 6.66
N SER A 181 -7.39 -13.57 7.85
CA SER A 181 -8.76 -13.81 8.34
C SER A 181 -9.81 -12.86 7.75
N GLY A 182 -9.40 -11.71 7.21
CA GLY A 182 -10.30 -10.65 6.77
C GLY A 182 -11.10 -9.96 7.88
N LYS A 183 -10.96 -10.40 9.14
CA LYS A 183 -11.76 -9.88 10.25
C LYS A 183 -11.39 -8.44 10.60
N PRO A 184 -12.37 -7.56 10.85
CA PRO A 184 -12.12 -6.21 11.32
C PRO A 184 -11.52 -6.22 12.74
N VAL A 185 -10.90 -5.11 13.14
CA VAL A 185 -10.40 -4.91 14.51
C VAL A 185 -11.40 -4.07 15.28
N LEU A 186 -11.93 -4.62 16.36
CA LEU A 186 -12.85 -3.95 17.28
C LEU A 186 -12.11 -3.48 18.54
N LEU A 187 -12.50 -2.34 19.06
CA LEU A 187 -11.91 -1.82 20.31
C LEU A 187 -12.24 -2.72 21.50
N SER A 188 -13.43 -3.32 21.51
CA SER A 188 -13.87 -4.30 22.52
C SER A 188 -12.97 -5.54 22.61
N GLU A 189 -12.40 -5.97 21.46
CA GLU A 189 -11.53 -7.16 21.40
C GLU A 189 -10.11 -6.89 21.91
N ILE A 190 -9.67 -5.62 21.91
CA ILE A 190 -8.30 -5.25 22.26
C ILE A 190 -8.19 -4.55 23.62
N LYS A 191 -9.22 -3.80 24.03
CA LYS A 191 -9.19 -2.99 25.26
C LYS A 191 -9.81 -3.76 26.43
N GLN A 192 -9.00 -3.99 27.47
CA GLN A 192 -9.53 -4.49 28.74
C GLN A 192 -10.51 -3.46 29.34
N ARG A 193 -11.62 -3.95 29.95
CA ARG A 193 -12.66 -3.12 30.56
C ARG A 193 -13.24 -2.09 29.58
N TRP A 194 -13.52 -2.54 28.34
CA TRP A 194 -14.31 -1.74 27.42
C TRP A 194 -15.77 -1.68 27.90
N HIS A 195 -16.36 -0.48 27.90
CA HIS A 195 -17.71 -0.21 28.41
C HIS A 195 -18.69 0.28 27.33
N GLY A 196 -18.35 0.14 26.05
CA GLY A 196 -19.24 0.51 24.95
C GLY A 196 -20.36 -0.51 24.72
N ASP A 197 -21.22 -0.21 23.78
CA ASP A 197 -22.29 -1.10 23.33
C ASP A 197 -21.82 -1.93 22.11
N ILE A 198 -21.81 -3.26 22.28
CA ILE A 198 -21.38 -4.21 21.24
C ILE A 198 -22.25 -4.18 19.98
N TYR A 199 -23.51 -3.74 20.10
CA TYR A 199 -24.45 -3.69 18.98
C TYR A 199 -24.26 -2.45 18.08
N THR A 200 -23.60 -1.42 18.60
CA THR A 200 -23.36 -0.16 17.88
C THR A 200 -21.87 0.10 17.63
N GLU A 201 -21.00 -0.79 18.08
CA GLU A 201 -19.56 -0.65 17.95
C GLU A 201 -19.14 -0.61 16.48
N GLN A 202 -18.36 0.42 16.13
CA GLN A 202 -17.76 0.52 14.81
C GLN A 202 -16.30 0.02 14.86
N PRO A 203 -15.86 -0.74 13.86
CA PRO A 203 -14.49 -1.22 13.83
C PRO A 203 -13.48 -0.07 13.72
N LEU A 204 -12.35 -0.21 14.40
CA LEU A 204 -11.21 0.70 14.27
C LEU A 204 -10.66 0.67 12.84
N ILE A 205 -10.54 -0.54 12.28
CA ILE A 205 -10.17 -0.78 10.88
C ILE A 205 -10.86 -2.05 10.37
N GLN A 206 -11.37 -2.00 9.12
CA GLN A 206 -12.06 -3.13 8.48
C GLN A 206 -11.59 -3.40 7.05
N ARG A 207 -10.51 -2.75 6.63
CA ARG A 207 -9.84 -2.91 5.35
C ARG A 207 -8.40 -3.34 5.57
N LEU A 208 -7.77 -3.86 4.52
CA LEU A 208 -6.35 -4.21 4.53
C LEU A 208 -5.51 -3.13 5.24
N ALA A 209 -4.86 -3.51 6.34
CA ALA A 209 -4.03 -2.61 7.14
C ALA A 209 -2.63 -2.45 6.54
N LEU A 210 -2.58 -2.03 5.26
CA LEU A 210 -1.37 -1.78 4.48
C LEU A 210 -1.43 -0.36 3.90
N HIS A 211 -0.35 0.39 4.07
CA HIS A 211 -0.22 1.77 3.64
C HIS A 211 1.13 2.01 2.96
N ALA A 212 1.11 2.45 1.70
CA ALA A 212 2.30 2.93 0.99
C ALA A 212 2.71 4.27 1.62
N TYR A 213 3.68 4.20 2.55
CA TYR A 213 4.01 5.31 3.42
C TYR A 213 4.90 6.33 2.75
N GLN A 214 5.95 5.88 2.06
CA GLN A 214 6.97 6.76 1.48
C GLN A 214 7.45 6.22 0.14
N ILE A 215 7.80 7.14 -0.78
CA ILE A 215 8.49 6.86 -2.03
C ILE A 215 9.67 7.82 -2.17
N GLU A 216 10.84 7.27 -2.54
CA GLU A 216 12.09 8.01 -2.66
C GLU A 216 12.76 7.66 -3.99
N GLY A 217 13.44 8.63 -4.58
CA GLY A 217 14.13 8.44 -5.85
C GLY A 217 14.79 9.72 -6.34
N THR A 218 15.06 9.75 -7.63
CA THR A 218 15.63 10.91 -8.33
C THR A 218 14.59 11.49 -9.29
N HIS A 219 14.42 12.80 -9.26
CA HIS A 219 13.49 13.50 -10.11
C HIS A 219 13.89 13.36 -11.59
N PRO A 220 12.95 12.99 -12.48
CA PRO A 220 13.27 12.56 -13.85
C PRO A 220 13.93 13.63 -14.72
N ASN A 221 13.66 14.91 -14.45
CA ASN A 221 14.20 16.04 -15.22
C ASN A 221 15.37 16.72 -14.49
N SER A 222 15.14 17.15 -13.24
CA SER A 222 16.15 17.93 -12.51
C SER A 222 17.32 17.11 -11.96
N GLY A 223 17.20 15.78 -11.88
CA GLY A 223 18.20 14.90 -11.26
C GLY A 223 18.31 15.05 -9.74
N MET A 224 17.49 15.89 -9.11
CA MET A 224 17.50 16.08 -7.66
C MET A 224 16.81 14.93 -6.92
N PRO A 225 17.29 14.53 -5.73
CA PRO A 225 16.62 13.52 -4.94
C PRO A 225 15.26 14.01 -4.47
N PHE A 226 14.27 13.12 -4.45
CA PHE A 226 12.96 13.36 -3.86
C PHE A 226 12.62 12.31 -2.78
N SER A 227 11.80 12.74 -1.83
CA SER A 227 11.23 11.89 -0.80
C SER A 227 9.82 12.39 -0.48
N PHE A 228 8.79 11.60 -0.81
CA PHE A 228 7.41 11.95 -0.56
C PHE A 228 6.76 10.96 0.39
N THR A 229 6.06 11.51 1.40
CA THR A 229 5.40 10.71 2.44
C THR A 229 3.90 10.97 2.41
N ALA A 230 3.11 9.89 2.41
CA ALA A 230 1.66 9.98 2.56
C ALA A 230 1.26 9.91 4.04
N PRO A 231 0.45 10.85 4.54
CA PRO A 231 -0.09 10.72 5.89
C PRO A 231 -0.99 9.48 6.01
N TYR A 232 -0.95 8.83 7.18
CA TYR A 232 -1.83 7.69 7.45
C TYR A 232 -3.30 8.04 7.22
N ALA A 233 -4.04 7.11 6.62
CA ALA A 233 -5.49 7.17 6.60
C ALA A 233 -6.04 7.16 8.05
N LYS A 234 -7.17 7.83 8.27
CA LYS A 234 -7.73 8.07 9.60
C LYS A 234 -7.93 6.78 10.41
N ASP A 235 -8.46 5.74 9.77
CA ASP A 235 -8.70 4.42 10.38
C ASP A 235 -7.39 3.76 10.82
N PHE A 236 -6.37 3.73 9.97
CA PHE A 236 -5.06 3.18 10.28
C PHE A 236 -4.39 3.96 11.43
N LYS A 237 -4.39 5.30 11.36
CA LYS A 237 -3.85 6.15 12.42
C LYS A 237 -4.54 5.93 13.76
N SER A 238 -5.88 5.86 13.75
CA SER A 238 -6.68 5.63 14.97
C SER A 238 -6.40 4.27 15.57
N THR A 239 -6.27 3.23 14.74
CA THR A 239 -5.97 1.87 15.19
C THR A 239 -4.60 1.81 15.87
N VAL A 240 -3.54 2.32 15.22
CA VAL A 240 -2.19 2.39 15.82
C VAL A 240 -2.23 3.13 17.16
N HIS A 241 -2.88 4.29 17.20
CA HIS A 241 -3.00 5.07 18.44
C HIS A 241 -3.75 4.35 19.57
N GLN A 242 -4.77 3.55 19.26
CA GLN A 242 -5.45 2.76 20.29
C GLN A 242 -4.57 1.60 20.78
N LEU A 243 -3.83 0.95 19.88
CA LEU A 243 -2.88 -0.11 20.25
C LEU A 243 -1.75 0.41 21.16
N GLN A 244 -1.29 1.63 20.94
CA GLN A 244 -0.27 2.29 21.77
C GLN A 244 -0.73 2.65 23.20
N LYS A 245 -2.03 2.62 23.45
CA LYS A 245 -2.62 2.91 24.77
C LYS A 245 -2.93 1.66 25.62
N LEU A 246 -2.65 0.48 25.07
CA LEU A 246 -2.92 -0.81 25.72
C LEU A 246 -1.71 -1.31 26.52
#